data_11c5be5a7a7afe4eeab7d9adc7820e4e
#
_entry.id   11c5be5a7a7afe4eeab7d9adc7820e4e
#
_cell.length_a   1.000
_cell.length_b   1.000
_cell.length_c   1.000
_cell.angle_alpha   90.00
_cell.angle_beta   90.00
_cell.angle_gamma   90.00
#
_symmetry.space_group_name_H-M   'P 1'
#
loop_
_entity.id
_entity.type
_entity.pdbx_description
1 polymer ?
#
loop_
_entity_poly.entity_id
_entity_poly.type
_entity_poly.pdbx_seq_one_letter_code
_entity_poly.pdbx_strand_id
1 'polypeptide(L)' 'MALGTQVEDSLKEATQNLRNALAFAARTERPMVCSVIADLISRIESVQNTDAILDKLENRRPGSSGSFDSMFLDD' A
#
# COMPACT_ATOMS: atom_id res chain seq x y z
N MET A 1 -5.68 -11.04 -7.26
CA MET A 1 -6.90 -10.77 -6.55
C MET A 1 -6.87 -9.41 -5.91
N ALA A 2 -7.91 -8.65 -6.04
CA ALA A 2 -7.93 -7.30 -5.50
C ALA A 2 -8.46 -7.28 -4.08
N LEU A 3 -8.12 -6.26 -3.33
CA LEU A 3 -8.67 -6.07 -2.00
C LEU A 3 -10.17 -5.91 -2.09
N GLY A 4 -10.86 -6.39 -1.09
CA GLY A 4 -12.29 -6.17 -1.01
C GLY A 4 -12.59 -4.70 -0.82
N THR A 5 -13.76 -4.28 -1.26
CA THR A 5 -14.15 -2.88 -1.17
C THR A 5 -14.13 -2.36 0.25
N GLN A 6 -14.59 -3.17 1.19
CA GLN A 6 -14.61 -2.74 2.58
C GLN A 6 -13.22 -2.54 3.14
N VAL A 7 -12.30 -3.43 2.78
CA VAL A 7 -10.93 -3.32 3.25
C VAL A 7 -10.28 -2.08 2.64
N GLU A 8 -10.48 -1.89 1.35
CA GLU A 8 -9.90 -0.75 0.67
C GLU A 8 -10.42 0.56 1.22
N ASP A 9 -11.73 0.64 1.42
CA ASP A 9 -12.33 1.86 1.96
C ASP A 9 -11.84 2.13 3.38
N SER A 10 -11.72 1.08 4.19
CA SER A 10 -11.22 1.24 5.55
C SER A 10 -9.80 1.72 5.57
N LEU A 11 -8.97 1.21 4.67
CA LEU A 11 -7.59 1.65 4.60
C LEU A 11 -7.48 3.10 4.15
N LYS A 12 -8.33 3.51 3.22
CA LYS A 12 -8.35 4.90 2.80
C LYS A 12 -8.74 5.82 3.94
N GLU A 13 -9.72 5.41 4.71
CA GLU A 13 -10.16 6.19 5.84
C GLU A 13 -9.07 6.25 6.91
N ALA A 14 -8.40 5.14 7.16
CA ALA A 14 -7.31 5.10 8.12
C ALA A 14 -6.18 6.04 7.69
N THR A 15 -5.86 6.03 6.40
CA THR A 15 -4.84 6.91 5.87
C THR A 15 -5.23 8.37 6.06
N GLN A 16 -6.48 8.70 5.79
CA GLN A 16 -6.94 10.07 5.97
C GLN A 16 -6.84 10.50 7.43
N ASN A 17 -7.23 9.62 8.34
CA ASN A 17 -7.13 9.91 9.76
C ASN A 17 -5.69 10.08 10.20
N LEU A 18 -4.79 9.27 9.66
CA LEU A 18 -3.38 9.39 9.99
C LEU A 18 -2.78 10.67 9.43
N ARG A 19 -3.22 11.10 8.25
CA ARG A 19 -2.75 12.37 7.71
C ARG A 19 -3.22 13.54 8.58
N ASN A 20 -4.43 13.46 9.09
CA ASN A 20 -4.93 14.47 10.02
C ASN A 20 -4.10 14.48 11.30
N ALA A 21 -3.79 13.29 11.82
CA ALA A 21 -2.97 13.18 13.02
C ALA A 21 -1.57 13.74 12.77
N LEU A 22 -1.03 13.48 11.59
CA LEU A 22 0.29 13.99 11.26
C LEU A 22 0.30 15.52 11.20
N ALA A 23 -0.76 16.10 10.67
CA ALA A 23 -0.86 17.55 10.59
C ALA A 23 -0.88 18.17 11.98
N PHE A 24 -1.57 17.54 12.92
CA PHE A 24 -1.58 18.01 14.30
C PHE A 24 -0.24 17.76 14.97
N ALA A 25 0.32 16.58 14.76
CA ALA A 25 1.57 16.21 15.40
C ALA A 25 2.71 17.12 14.94
N ALA A 26 2.66 17.57 13.72
CA ALA A 26 3.71 18.43 13.19
C ALA A 26 3.81 19.73 13.97
N ARG A 27 2.75 20.12 14.63
CA ARG A 27 2.74 21.38 15.39
C ARG A 27 3.05 21.19 16.86
N THR A 28 2.74 20.01 17.39
CA THR A 28 2.76 19.84 18.84
C THR A 28 3.64 18.71 19.33
N GLU A 29 4.03 17.81 18.45
CA GLU A 29 4.76 16.61 18.88
C GLU A 29 6.20 16.60 18.42
N ARG A 30 6.95 15.67 18.97
CA ARG A 30 8.34 15.50 18.60
C ARG A 30 8.47 14.96 17.19
N PRO A 31 9.56 15.29 16.50
CA PRO A 31 9.75 14.76 15.15
C PRO A 31 9.65 13.25 15.04
N MET A 32 10.04 12.53 16.11
CA MET A 32 9.95 11.08 16.08
C MET A 32 8.50 10.60 15.93
N VAL A 33 7.57 11.29 16.59
CA VAL A 33 6.16 10.94 16.48
C VAL A 33 5.68 11.14 15.05
N CYS A 34 6.07 12.26 14.46
CA CYS A 34 5.68 12.55 13.08
C CYS A 34 6.26 11.51 12.13
N SER A 35 7.49 11.10 12.37
CA SER A 35 8.15 10.12 11.54
C SER A 35 7.45 8.76 11.59
N VAL A 36 7.02 8.35 12.79
CA VAL A 36 6.31 7.09 12.94
C VAL A 36 4.97 7.14 12.24
N ILE A 37 4.24 8.24 12.37
CA ILE A 37 2.94 8.37 11.72
C ILE A 37 3.11 8.34 10.20
N ALA A 38 4.11 9.05 9.69
CA ALA A 38 4.37 9.06 8.26
C ALA A 38 4.70 7.65 7.76
N ASP A 39 5.43 6.89 8.57
CA ASP A 39 5.78 5.53 8.21
C ASP A 39 4.55 4.64 8.15
N LEU A 40 3.60 4.82 9.06
CA LEU A 40 2.36 4.06 9.04
C LEU A 40 1.56 4.34 7.76
N ILE A 41 1.51 5.60 7.36
CA ILE A 41 0.83 5.96 6.12
C ILE A 41 1.49 5.25 4.94
N SER A 42 2.81 5.27 4.91
CA SER A 42 3.56 4.63 3.85
C SER A 42 3.29 3.13 3.81
N ARG A 43 3.17 2.50 4.96
CA ARG A 43 2.90 1.06 5.01
C ARG A 43 1.52 0.73 4.48
N ILE A 44 0.53 1.57 4.78
CA ILE A 44 -0.81 1.35 4.26
C ILE A 44 -0.80 1.49 2.75
N GLU A 45 -0.12 2.51 2.25
CA GLU A 45 -0.02 2.70 0.81
C GLU A 45 0.68 1.53 0.13
N SER A 46 1.65 0.92 0.82
CA SER A 46 2.32 -0.24 0.29
C SER A 46 1.38 -1.43 0.14
N VAL A 47 0.46 -1.61 1.07
CA VAL A 47 -0.51 -2.68 0.97
C VAL A 47 -1.36 -2.50 -0.27
N GLN A 48 -1.84 -1.28 -0.49
CA GLN A 48 -2.68 -1.00 -1.65
C GLN A 48 -1.91 -1.15 -2.95
N ASN A 49 -0.67 -0.69 -2.98
CA ASN A 49 0.15 -0.79 -4.18
C ASN A 49 0.51 -2.24 -4.49
N THR A 50 0.85 -3.00 -3.46
CA THR A 50 1.20 -4.40 -3.65
C THR A 50 0.01 -5.17 -4.18
N ASP A 51 -1.17 -4.90 -3.63
CA ASP A 51 -2.36 -5.57 -4.09
C ASP A 51 -2.67 -5.24 -5.54
N ALA A 52 -2.51 -3.98 -5.92
CA ALA A 52 -2.75 -3.56 -7.30
C ALA A 52 -1.79 -4.25 -8.26
N ILE A 53 -0.54 -4.39 -7.85
CA ILE A 53 0.45 -5.05 -8.68
C ILE A 53 0.13 -6.53 -8.84
N LEU A 54 -0.22 -7.18 -7.74
CA LEU A 54 -0.57 -8.59 -7.81
C LEU A 54 -1.80 -8.83 -8.66
N ASP A 55 -2.78 -7.93 -8.56
CA ASP A 55 -3.99 -8.03 -9.35
C ASP A 55 -3.67 -7.93 -10.83
N LYS A 56 -2.79 -7.01 -11.20
CA LYS A 56 -2.38 -6.88 -12.58
C LYS A 56 -1.69 -8.13 -13.07
N LEU A 57 -0.84 -8.72 -12.24
CA LEU A 57 -0.13 -9.93 -12.63
C LEU A 57 -1.08 -11.09 -12.82
N GLU A 58 -2.08 -11.19 -11.95
CA GLU A 58 -3.05 -12.26 -12.08
C GLU A 58 -3.90 -12.12 -13.31
N ASN A 59 -4.13 -10.91 -13.74
CA ASN A 59 -4.94 -10.69 -14.91
C ASN A 59 -4.19 -10.80 -16.21
N ARG A 60 -2.89 -10.92 -16.12
CA ARG A 60 -2.12 -11.05 -17.31
C ARG A 60 -1.88 -12.47 -17.59
N ARG A 61 -2.56 -13.14 -18.17
CA ARG A 61 -2.34 -14.42 -18.36
C ARG A 61 -2.71 -14.84 -19.54
N PRO A 62 -2.58 -15.95 -19.97
CA PRO A 62 -1.63 -16.85 -19.47
C PRO A 62 -0.26 -16.64 -20.01
N GLY A 63 -0.17 -16.09 -21.16
CA GLY A 63 1.15 -15.89 -21.72
C GLY A 63 2.03 -14.99 -20.91
N SER A 64 1.45 -13.94 -20.42
CA SER A 64 2.21 -13.00 -19.62
C SER A 64 2.71 -13.60 -18.35
N SER A 65 1.93 -14.52 -17.84
CA SER A 65 2.30 -15.18 -16.65
C SER A 65 3.60 -15.94 -16.82
N GLY A 66 3.74 -16.62 -17.91
CA GLY A 66 4.93 -17.35 -18.20
C GLY A 66 6.14 -16.43 -18.29
N SER A 67 5.94 -15.31 -18.90
CA SER A 67 7.00 -14.37 -19.06
C SER A 67 7.46 -13.82 -17.70
N PHE A 68 6.53 -13.56 -16.85
CA PHE A 68 6.84 -13.05 -15.53
C PHE A 68 7.62 -14.07 -14.74
N ASP A 69 7.22 -15.31 -14.80
CA ASP A 69 7.90 -16.37 -14.12
C ASP A 69 9.34 -16.47 -14.58
N SER A 70 9.55 -16.33 -15.85
CA SER A 70 10.87 -16.38 -16.39
C SER A 70 11.77 -15.35 -15.78
N MET A 71 11.27 -14.16 -15.60
CA MET A 71 12.05 -13.13 -15.04
C MET A 71 12.47 -13.40 -13.60
N PHE A 72 11.61 -14.04 -12.88
CA PHE A 72 11.87 -14.22 -11.46
C PHE A 72 12.43 -15.56 -11.09
N LEU A 73 12.06 -16.57 -11.81
CA LEU A 73 12.44 -17.88 -11.44
C LEU A 73 13.52 -18.47 -12.27
N ASP A 74 13.59 -18.07 -13.47
CA ASP A 74 14.41 -18.55 -14.36
C ASP A 74 15.65 -18.00 -14.43
N ASP A 75 15.90 -17.17 -13.98
CA ASP A 75 17.01 -16.65 -14.07
C ASP A 75 17.85 -17.10 -13.50
#